data_ac616aa54adfe617d544591c702f0c7f
#
_entry.id   ac616aa54adfe617d544591c702f0c7f
#
_cell.length_a   1.000
_cell.length_b   1.000
_cell.length_c   1.000
_cell.angle_alpha   90.00
_cell.angle_beta   90.00
_cell.angle_gamma   90.00
#
_symmetry.space_group_name_H-M   'P 1'
#
loop_
_entity.id
_entity.type
_entity.pdbx_description
1 polymer ?
#
loop_
_entity_poly.entity_id
_entity_poly.type
_entity_poly.pdbx_seq_one_letter_code
_entity_poly.pdbx_strand_id
1 'polypeptide(L)'
;MRRTSFRTVWKNKFSKRSASHGGSPLRVAAFRVFCFGDLHAYICRMIKIQNFRAMMLSCHIGTISILTDKEYIDVNISTSQTGSLLSERYYATDGKVMLYDLRSLVEQAMRPYGIVVMSVWFEVYVDIPDDHSDDYDRSGFMVIYCDRDIDIFDFEPLLRSHFLTAAASRRVAPESFVFLPFFAYSNEAVNYEVYCDYISGGLHSHCWFAGPYQQMTASSDGVWTHTIFCKEIQRQAEDMVGAEIELTAFTVRVGDRAASFFIDKSLSGTRPFFFRNCFNVPDNLFVPAVTTAKTKVDRSLAVLGSVSQFYDATCEQTFEVQSAGLTADECSLAEQMFCSDDVRTPYESAPDDGDFDALRPVLITDSTSEIADDPEKPNTVKFTWRYAENRIAQRNPLGLGIFTEPYDFTFR
;
A
#
# COMPACT_ATOMS: atom_id res chain seq x y z
N MET A 1 27.38 -13.79 -8.43
CA MET A 1 27.14 -12.97 -9.63
C MET A 1 27.18 -11.51 -9.23
N ARG A 2 27.85 -10.66 -10.00
CA ARG A 2 28.36 -9.35 -9.56
C ARG A 2 27.25 -8.30 -9.45
N ARG A 3 27.13 -7.67 -8.27
CA ARG A 3 26.34 -6.43 -8.05
C ARG A 3 27.18 -5.25 -8.52
N THR A 4 26.67 -4.50 -9.49
CA THR A 4 27.21 -3.20 -9.89
C THR A 4 26.38 -2.09 -9.21
N SER A 5 27.03 -1.39 -8.28
CA SER A 5 26.46 -0.21 -7.63
C SER A 5 26.69 1.02 -8.51
N PHE A 6 25.65 1.72 -8.91
CA PHE A 6 25.77 3.07 -9.45
C PHE A 6 25.70 4.08 -8.31
N ARG A 7 26.84 4.72 -8.04
CA ARG A 7 26.95 5.92 -7.21
C ARG A 7 26.83 7.15 -8.12
N THR A 8 25.74 7.87 -8.00
CA THR A 8 25.64 9.22 -8.56
C THR A 8 26.09 10.22 -7.51
N VAL A 9 27.20 10.90 -7.79
CA VAL A 9 27.80 11.91 -6.90
C VAL A 9 27.25 13.29 -7.28
N TRP A 10 26.41 13.86 -6.44
CA TRP A 10 26.07 15.27 -6.52
C TRP A 10 27.10 16.09 -5.72
N LYS A 11 27.88 16.91 -6.42
CA LYS A 11 28.80 17.89 -5.80
C LYS A 11 28.06 19.21 -5.59
N ASN A 12 27.61 19.47 -4.38
CA ASN A 12 27.25 20.83 -3.97
C ASN A 12 28.51 21.63 -3.61
N LYS A 13 28.81 22.63 -4.43
CA LYS A 13 29.78 23.68 -4.08
C LYS A 13 29.05 24.79 -3.32
N PHE A 14 29.13 24.81 -2.01
CA PHE A 14 28.88 26.03 -1.23
C PHE A 14 30.21 26.52 -0.65
N SER A 15 30.63 27.68 -1.14
CA SER A 15 31.76 28.43 -0.66
C SER A 15 31.41 29.14 0.64
N LYS A 16 32.11 28.80 1.72
CA LYS A 16 32.14 29.60 2.96
C LYS A 16 32.98 30.87 2.73
N ARG A 17 32.40 32.02 2.99
CA ARG A 17 33.17 33.25 3.34
C ARG A 17 32.70 33.72 4.70
N SER A 18 33.64 33.68 5.64
CA SER A 18 33.60 34.34 6.92
C SER A 18 33.86 35.84 6.74
N ALA A 19 33.11 36.68 7.40
CA ALA A 19 33.53 38.06 7.72
C ALA A 19 32.93 38.52 9.04
N SER A 20 33.78 38.99 9.87
CA SER A 20 33.57 39.56 11.22
C SER A 20 33.23 41.06 11.15
N HIS A 21 32.63 41.54 12.24
CA HIS A 21 32.58 42.89 12.80
C HIS A 21 31.49 43.90 12.37
N GLY A 22 30.62 44.16 13.32
CA GLY A 22 30.41 45.43 14.01
C GLY A 22 29.63 46.55 13.32
N GLY A 23 28.50 47.01 13.92
CA GLY A 23 27.93 48.31 13.68
C GLY A 23 26.42 48.36 13.49
N SER A 24 25.77 49.02 14.42
CA SER A 24 24.33 49.27 14.61
C SER A 24 23.61 50.09 13.50
N PRO A 25 22.32 50.43 13.65
CA PRO A 25 21.32 50.07 12.63
C PRO A 25 20.87 51.29 11.83
N LEU A 26 20.75 51.15 10.54
CA LEU A 26 19.92 52.04 9.71
C LEU A 26 19.03 51.17 8.85
N ARG A 27 17.70 51.30 9.09
CA ARG A 27 16.68 50.74 8.23
C ARG A 27 16.79 51.33 6.82
N VAL A 28 17.42 50.61 5.94
CA VAL A 28 17.30 50.87 4.51
C VAL A 28 16.44 49.74 3.98
N ALA A 29 15.23 50.08 3.54
CA ALA A 29 14.38 49.22 2.75
C ALA A 29 15.18 48.87 1.48
N ALA A 30 15.78 47.68 1.48
CA ALA A 30 16.37 47.13 0.29
C ALA A 30 15.22 46.71 -0.66
N PHE A 31 14.86 47.62 -1.55
CA PHE A 31 14.20 47.24 -2.79
C PHE A 31 15.12 46.23 -3.46
N ARG A 32 14.78 44.95 -3.38
CA ARG A 32 15.34 43.94 -4.29
C ARG A 32 14.93 44.35 -5.69
N VAL A 33 15.87 44.97 -6.40
CA VAL A 33 15.83 45.04 -7.84
C VAL A 33 15.85 43.60 -8.33
N PHE A 34 14.68 43.06 -8.64
CA PHE A 34 14.59 41.86 -9.42
C PHE A 34 15.33 42.12 -10.73
N CYS A 35 16.43 41.43 -10.94
CA CYS A 35 17.14 41.48 -12.20
C CYS A 35 16.13 41.11 -13.30
N PHE A 36 15.83 42.07 -14.17
CA PHE A 36 14.95 41.89 -15.34
C PHE A 36 15.40 40.76 -16.28
N GLY A 37 16.62 40.22 -16.11
CA GLY A 37 17.14 39.08 -16.84
C GLY A 37 16.41 37.77 -16.59
N ASP A 38 16.06 37.49 -15.31
CA ASP A 38 15.38 36.23 -14.97
C ASP A 38 13.90 36.22 -15.38
N LEU A 39 13.28 37.41 -15.46
CA LEU A 39 11.89 37.55 -15.93
C LEU A 39 11.82 37.36 -17.46
N HIS A 40 12.86 37.78 -18.21
CA HIS A 40 12.93 37.61 -19.64
C HIS A 40 13.18 36.17 -20.07
N ALA A 41 14.03 35.44 -19.34
CA ALA A 41 14.27 34.01 -19.53
C ALA A 41 13.01 33.18 -19.19
N TYR A 42 12.18 33.68 -18.24
CA TYR A 42 10.95 33.02 -17.86
C TYR A 42 9.79 33.24 -18.85
N ILE A 43 9.85 34.32 -19.64
CA ILE A 43 8.84 34.68 -20.65
C ILE A 43 9.12 33.99 -21.99
N CYS A 44 10.36 33.55 -22.24
CA CYS A 44 10.78 33.02 -23.55
C CYS A 44 10.71 31.50 -23.67
N ARG A 45 10.36 30.75 -22.62
CA ARG A 45 10.09 29.32 -22.80
C ARG A 45 8.77 29.14 -23.53
N MET A 46 8.83 28.57 -24.72
CA MET A 46 7.69 28.35 -25.58
C MET A 46 6.81 27.17 -25.14
N ILE A 47 7.35 26.29 -24.27
CA ILE A 47 6.63 25.17 -23.65
C ILE A 47 6.75 25.28 -22.14
N LYS A 48 5.61 25.20 -21.43
CA LYS A 48 5.56 25.24 -19.96
C LYS A 48 4.48 24.34 -19.39
N ILE A 49 4.90 23.37 -18.59
CA ILE A 49 4.01 22.49 -17.81
C ILE A 49 3.54 23.26 -16.57
N GLN A 50 2.21 23.28 -16.34
CA GLN A 50 1.58 23.95 -15.20
C GLN A 50 0.97 22.94 -14.23
N ASN A 51 0.71 23.40 -12.99
CA ASN A 51 0.05 22.62 -11.93
C ASN A 51 0.88 21.41 -11.43
N PHE A 52 2.18 21.58 -11.36
CA PHE A 52 3.11 20.54 -10.98
C PHE A 52 3.54 20.68 -9.51
N ARG A 53 3.46 19.59 -8.74
CA ARG A 53 4.01 19.48 -7.40
C ARG A 53 5.12 18.43 -7.39
N ALA A 54 6.15 18.62 -6.57
CA ALA A 54 7.26 17.67 -6.47
C ALA A 54 6.84 16.29 -5.94
N MET A 55 5.78 16.25 -5.12
CA MET A 55 5.20 15.03 -4.57
C MET A 55 3.67 15.16 -4.49
N MET A 56 2.93 14.09 -4.78
CA MET A 56 1.47 14.06 -4.67
C MET A 56 0.94 12.64 -4.44
N LEU A 57 -0.26 12.53 -3.89
CA LEU A 57 -1.01 11.28 -3.90
C LEU A 57 -1.60 11.05 -5.30
N SER A 58 -1.74 9.79 -5.72
CA SER A 58 -2.31 9.49 -7.04
C SER A 58 -3.74 10.02 -7.19
N CYS A 59 -4.55 10.02 -6.13
CA CYS A 59 -5.90 10.58 -6.11
C CYS A 59 -5.93 12.11 -6.35
N HIS A 60 -4.82 12.81 -6.15
CA HIS A 60 -4.71 14.25 -6.40
C HIS A 60 -4.14 14.59 -7.79
N ILE A 61 -3.85 13.60 -8.61
CA ILE A 61 -3.45 13.83 -10.00
C ILE A 61 -4.65 14.33 -10.78
N GLY A 62 -4.69 15.63 -11.00
CA GLY A 62 -5.71 16.28 -11.83
C GLY A 62 -5.27 16.44 -13.27
N THR A 63 -6.03 17.25 -13.99
CA THR A 63 -5.67 17.65 -15.37
C THR A 63 -4.40 18.49 -15.37
N ILE A 64 -3.42 18.09 -16.17
CA ILE A 64 -2.19 18.86 -16.39
C ILE A 64 -2.37 19.74 -17.62
N SER A 65 -2.04 21.03 -17.47
CA SER A 65 -2.09 22.02 -18.54
C SER A 65 -0.69 22.34 -19.00
N ILE A 66 -0.47 22.27 -20.31
CA ILE A 66 0.79 22.64 -20.95
C ILE A 66 0.53 23.87 -21.81
N LEU A 67 1.24 24.98 -21.52
CA LEU A 67 1.18 26.18 -22.36
C LEU A 67 2.22 26.03 -23.47
N THR A 68 1.81 26.38 -24.67
CA THR A 68 2.69 26.38 -25.85
C THR A 68 2.21 27.38 -26.89
N ASP A 69 3.13 27.94 -27.65
CA ASP A 69 2.85 28.73 -28.84
C ASP A 69 2.89 27.90 -30.13
N LYS A 70 3.17 26.61 -30.02
CA LYS A 70 3.25 25.69 -31.15
C LYS A 70 1.88 25.10 -31.48
N GLU A 71 1.70 24.72 -32.74
CA GLU A 71 0.49 24.06 -33.22
C GLU A 71 0.31 22.66 -32.54
N TYR A 72 1.41 21.99 -32.31
CA TYR A 72 1.44 20.68 -31.65
C TYR A 72 2.67 20.52 -30.74
N ILE A 73 2.59 19.57 -29.83
CA ILE A 73 3.67 19.10 -28.94
C ILE A 73 3.64 17.59 -28.88
N ASP A 74 4.80 16.99 -28.76
CA ASP A 74 4.96 15.58 -28.43
C ASP A 74 5.14 15.46 -26.92
N VAL A 75 4.34 14.59 -26.28
CA VAL A 75 4.36 14.35 -24.85
C VAL A 75 4.78 12.92 -24.60
N ASN A 76 5.85 12.75 -23.84
CA ASN A 76 6.32 11.46 -23.35
C ASN A 76 6.22 11.42 -21.82
N ILE A 77 5.47 10.46 -21.29
CA ILE A 77 5.35 10.23 -19.86
C ILE A 77 6.01 8.90 -19.56
N SER A 78 7.00 8.93 -18.69
CA SER A 78 7.76 7.75 -18.31
C SER A 78 7.90 7.62 -16.79
N THR A 79 8.20 6.42 -16.31
CA THR A 79 8.39 6.13 -14.90
C THR A 79 9.71 5.42 -14.68
N SER A 80 10.18 5.49 -13.42
CA SER A 80 11.40 4.79 -13.01
C SER A 80 11.26 3.26 -12.97
N GLN A 81 10.03 2.74 -12.81
CA GLN A 81 9.77 1.32 -12.60
C GLN A 81 9.21 0.61 -13.82
N THR A 82 8.27 1.22 -14.53
CA THR A 82 7.54 0.56 -15.62
C THR A 82 7.92 1.08 -17.02
N GLY A 83 8.78 2.10 -17.10
CA GLY A 83 9.22 2.68 -18.37
C GLY A 83 8.21 3.69 -18.94
N SER A 84 8.03 3.71 -20.28
CA SER A 84 7.11 4.64 -20.94
C SER A 84 5.66 4.25 -20.67
N LEU A 85 4.87 5.22 -20.19
CA LEU A 85 3.43 5.08 -19.98
C LEU A 85 2.64 5.64 -21.15
N LEU A 86 3.11 6.74 -21.74
CA LEU A 86 2.45 7.46 -22.82
C LEU A 86 3.50 8.10 -23.71
N SER A 87 3.29 8.06 -25.02
CA SER A 87 4.11 8.78 -25.99
C SER A 87 3.21 9.16 -27.15
N GLU A 88 2.71 10.39 -27.14
CA GLU A 88 1.69 10.85 -28.08
C GLU A 88 1.89 12.30 -28.50
N ARG A 89 1.36 12.65 -29.68
CA ARG A 89 1.31 14.01 -30.21
C ARG A 89 -0.03 14.65 -29.89
N TYR A 90 0.02 15.86 -29.33
CA TYR A 90 -1.15 16.65 -28.98
C TYR A 90 -1.16 17.98 -29.75
N TYR A 91 -2.31 18.36 -30.22
CA TYR A 91 -2.53 19.66 -30.90
C TYR A 91 -3.03 20.70 -29.90
N ALA A 92 -2.42 21.88 -29.93
CA ALA A 92 -2.78 22.94 -29.01
C ALA A 92 -4.12 23.60 -29.43
N THR A 93 -4.93 23.90 -28.42
CA THR A 93 -6.14 24.71 -28.57
C THR A 93 -5.99 25.95 -27.70
N ASP A 94 -6.10 27.14 -28.32
CA ASP A 94 -5.91 28.44 -27.64
C ASP A 94 -4.58 28.53 -26.87
N GLY A 95 -3.50 27.99 -27.45
CA GLY A 95 -2.16 28.02 -26.86
C GLY A 95 -2.00 27.06 -25.66
N LYS A 96 -2.85 26.03 -25.55
CA LYS A 96 -2.83 25.07 -24.48
C LYS A 96 -3.08 23.66 -24.99
N VAL A 97 -2.42 22.71 -24.33
CA VAL A 97 -2.74 21.27 -24.35
C VAL A 97 -3.19 20.84 -22.96
N MET A 98 -4.26 20.08 -22.88
CA MET A 98 -4.81 19.56 -21.64
C MET A 98 -4.69 18.04 -21.62
N LEU A 99 -3.99 17.49 -20.63
CA LEU A 99 -3.84 16.07 -20.43
C LEU A 99 -4.83 15.61 -19.34
N TYR A 100 -5.77 14.76 -19.75
CA TYR A 100 -6.81 14.20 -18.88
C TYR A 100 -6.45 12.77 -18.49
N ASP A 101 -7.13 12.23 -17.45
CA ASP A 101 -7.10 10.83 -17.03
C ASP A 101 -5.70 10.28 -16.64
N LEU A 102 -4.76 11.16 -16.34
CA LEU A 102 -3.42 10.76 -15.90
C LEU A 102 -3.42 9.95 -14.62
N ARG A 103 -4.39 10.20 -13.72
CA ARG A 103 -4.59 9.41 -12.52
C ARG A 103 -4.73 7.92 -12.86
N SER A 104 -5.69 7.59 -13.72
CA SER A 104 -5.94 6.20 -14.12
C SER A 104 -4.72 5.53 -14.75
N LEU A 105 -3.98 6.27 -15.60
CA LEU A 105 -2.78 5.78 -16.24
C LEU A 105 -1.68 5.43 -15.21
N VAL A 106 -1.45 6.32 -14.25
CA VAL A 106 -0.44 6.14 -13.20
C VAL A 106 -0.84 5.01 -12.25
N GLU A 107 -2.11 4.98 -11.79
CA GLU A 107 -2.61 3.95 -10.89
C GLU A 107 -2.58 2.56 -11.53
N GLN A 108 -2.91 2.42 -12.81
CA GLN A 108 -2.79 1.17 -13.56
C GLN A 108 -1.33 0.68 -13.67
N ALA A 109 -0.37 1.59 -13.73
CA ALA A 109 1.04 1.23 -13.74
C ALA A 109 1.56 0.81 -12.35
N MET A 110 0.95 1.28 -11.26
CA MET A 110 1.40 1.00 -9.89
C MET A 110 0.71 -0.22 -9.28
N ARG A 111 -0.60 -0.33 -9.46
CA ARG A 111 -1.47 -1.28 -8.76
C ARG A 111 -1.07 -2.75 -8.93
N PRO A 112 -0.87 -3.30 -10.14
CA PRO A 112 -0.59 -4.73 -10.35
C PRO A 112 0.75 -5.20 -9.77
N TYR A 113 1.68 -4.28 -9.60
CA TYR A 113 3.04 -4.58 -9.14
C TYR A 113 3.25 -4.26 -7.64
N GLY A 114 2.20 -3.85 -6.93
CA GLY A 114 2.33 -3.43 -5.54
C GLY A 114 3.24 -2.21 -5.35
N ILE A 115 3.38 -1.37 -6.39
CA ILE A 115 4.22 -0.16 -6.31
C ILE A 115 3.47 0.88 -5.49
N VAL A 116 4.10 1.34 -4.42
CA VAL A 116 3.52 2.35 -3.51
C VAL A 116 4.03 3.74 -3.82
N VAL A 117 5.30 3.85 -4.21
CA VAL A 117 5.94 5.13 -4.55
C VAL A 117 6.58 5.00 -5.93
N MET A 118 6.28 5.93 -6.81
CA MET A 118 6.79 5.94 -8.17
C MET A 118 7.20 7.35 -8.61
N SER A 119 8.36 7.48 -9.26
CA SER A 119 8.74 8.72 -9.92
C SER A 119 8.19 8.73 -11.33
N VAL A 120 7.47 9.80 -11.67
CA VAL A 120 6.86 10.04 -12.99
C VAL A 120 7.57 11.22 -13.62
N TRP A 121 7.97 11.08 -14.87
CA TRP A 121 8.67 12.09 -15.65
C TRP A 121 7.85 12.48 -16.87
N PHE A 122 7.71 13.77 -17.09
CA PHE A 122 7.13 14.36 -18.27
C PHE A 122 8.23 14.96 -19.11
N GLU A 123 8.28 14.63 -20.38
CA GLU A 123 9.10 15.25 -21.39
C GLU A 123 8.16 15.77 -22.47
N VAL A 124 8.23 17.06 -22.74
CA VAL A 124 7.40 17.76 -23.71
C VAL A 124 8.32 18.49 -24.71
N TYR A 125 8.15 18.20 -25.97
CA TYR A 125 9.02 18.73 -27.02
C TYR A 125 8.26 18.88 -28.37
N VAL A 126 8.94 19.46 -29.37
CA VAL A 126 8.48 19.49 -30.72
C VAL A 126 9.44 18.68 -31.59
N ASP A 127 8.93 17.64 -32.27
CA ASP A 127 9.62 16.71 -33.17
C ASP A 127 10.77 15.88 -32.53
N ILE A 128 11.76 16.52 -31.94
CA ILE A 128 12.95 15.84 -31.40
C ILE A 128 13.22 16.35 -29.98
N PRO A 129 13.37 15.45 -28.98
CA PRO A 129 13.72 15.86 -27.63
C PRO A 129 15.15 16.48 -27.63
N ASP A 130 15.24 17.77 -27.36
CA ASP A 130 16.50 18.51 -27.21
C ASP A 130 16.40 19.39 -25.96
N ASP A 131 17.08 19.01 -24.89
CA ASP A 131 17.08 19.69 -23.60
C ASP A 131 17.73 21.09 -23.63
N HIS A 132 18.39 21.43 -24.74
CA HIS A 132 18.96 22.74 -24.99
C HIS A 132 18.05 23.65 -25.81
N SER A 133 16.92 23.12 -26.29
CA SER A 133 15.92 23.87 -27.07
C SER A 133 14.93 24.59 -26.16
N ASP A 134 14.52 25.80 -26.56
CA ASP A 134 13.38 26.50 -25.95
C ASP A 134 12.05 25.77 -26.16
N ASP A 135 12.03 24.82 -27.09
CA ASP A 135 10.89 23.95 -27.43
C ASP A 135 10.88 22.62 -26.65
N TYR A 136 11.57 22.56 -25.51
CA TYR A 136 11.64 21.40 -24.63
C TYR A 136 11.38 21.79 -23.17
N ASP A 137 10.55 21.04 -22.49
CA ASP A 137 10.38 21.11 -21.02
C ASP A 137 10.34 19.70 -20.43
N ARG A 138 11.03 19.55 -19.30
CA ARG A 138 11.06 18.30 -18.54
C ARG A 138 10.75 18.57 -17.08
N SER A 139 9.77 17.85 -16.57
CA SER A 139 9.36 17.92 -15.16
C SER A 139 9.12 16.53 -14.62
N GLY A 140 9.39 16.35 -13.34
CA GLY A 140 9.17 15.07 -12.67
C GLY A 140 8.58 15.26 -11.30
N PHE A 141 7.79 14.29 -10.84
CA PHE A 141 7.20 14.26 -9.52
C PHE A 141 7.17 12.84 -8.95
N MET A 142 7.12 12.78 -7.65
CA MET A 142 6.91 11.54 -6.93
C MET A 142 5.41 11.34 -6.69
N VAL A 143 4.91 10.16 -7.03
CA VAL A 143 3.53 9.73 -6.75
C VAL A 143 3.55 8.70 -5.64
N ILE A 144 2.71 8.91 -4.63
CA ILE A 144 2.34 7.92 -3.64
C ILE A 144 0.97 7.38 -4.03
N TYR A 145 0.85 6.07 -4.16
CA TYR A 145 -0.41 5.44 -4.54
C TYR A 145 -1.50 5.71 -3.50
N CYS A 146 -2.67 6.11 -3.97
CA CYS A 146 -3.88 6.26 -3.15
C CYS A 146 -5.12 6.21 -4.06
N ASP A 147 -5.86 5.10 -4.04
CA ASP A 147 -7.03 4.92 -4.91
C ASP A 147 -8.32 5.53 -4.35
N ARG A 148 -8.31 5.99 -3.09
CA ARG A 148 -9.43 6.71 -2.48
C ARG A 148 -9.23 8.21 -2.57
N ASP A 149 -10.33 8.92 -2.78
CA ASP A 149 -10.30 10.38 -2.73
C ASP A 149 -10.14 10.83 -1.27
N ILE A 150 -9.00 11.46 -1.01
CA ILE A 150 -8.69 12.06 0.28
C ILE A 150 -8.81 13.58 0.10
N ASP A 151 -9.78 14.20 0.77
CA ASP A 151 -10.01 15.65 0.72
C ASP A 151 -9.03 16.40 1.66
N ILE A 152 -7.74 16.14 1.49
CA ILE A 152 -6.66 16.81 2.22
C ILE A 152 -5.71 17.43 1.23
N PHE A 153 -5.74 18.75 1.11
CA PHE A 153 -4.89 19.48 0.18
C PHE A 153 -3.40 19.37 0.51
N ASP A 154 -3.05 19.39 1.81
CA ASP A 154 -1.69 19.21 2.31
C ASP A 154 -1.61 17.85 3.01
N PHE A 155 -1.09 16.86 2.30
CA PHE A 155 -0.99 15.48 2.79
C PHE A 155 0.35 15.18 3.51
N GLU A 156 1.35 16.07 3.45
CA GLU A 156 2.61 15.84 4.15
C GLU A 156 2.46 15.70 5.67
N PRO A 157 1.64 16.53 6.37
CA PRO A 157 1.36 16.31 7.78
C PRO A 157 0.71 14.97 8.06
N LEU A 158 -0.17 14.48 7.16
CA LEU A 158 -0.78 13.16 7.27
C LEU A 158 0.28 12.06 7.22
N LEU A 159 1.20 12.11 6.26
CA LEU A 159 2.29 11.12 6.12
C LEU A 159 3.24 11.11 7.32
N ARG A 160 3.40 12.25 8.00
CA ARG A 160 4.26 12.37 9.19
C ARG A 160 3.61 11.87 10.47
N SER A 161 2.28 11.98 10.57
CA SER A 161 1.53 11.72 11.81
C SER A 161 0.69 10.45 11.78
N HIS A 162 0.55 9.77 10.63
CA HIS A 162 -0.28 8.58 10.50
C HIS A 162 0.46 7.44 9.82
N PHE A 163 0.11 6.22 10.20
CA PHE A 163 0.43 5.04 9.43
C PHE A 163 -0.46 4.99 8.18
N LEU A 164 0.00 4.30 7.14
CA LEU A 164 -0.76 4.14 5.89
C LEU A 164 -1.80 3.02 6.03
N THR A 165 -2.73 3.21 6.95
CA THR A 165 -3.83 2.28 7.23
C THR A 165 -5.12 3.06 7.45
N ALA A 166 -6.27 2.43 7.17
CA ALA A 166 -7.58 3.03 7.44
C ALA A 166 -7.96 3.01 8.92
N ALA A 167 -7.32 2.16 9.72
CA ALA A 167 -7.62 2.01 11.12
C ALA A 167 -6.36 2.06 11.97
N ALA A 168 -6.21 3.13 12.74
CA ALA A 168 -5.17 3.26 13.74
C ALA A 168 -5.44 2.42 14.99
N SER A 169 -6.64 1.84 15.11
CA SER A 169 -7.08 1.07 16.28
C SER A 169 -7.89 -0.15 15.83
N ARG A 170 -7.47 -1.36 16.23
CA ARG A 170 -8.15 -2.62 15.86
C ARG A 170 -7.88 -3.77 16.80
N ARG A 171 -8.76 -4.76 16.76
CA ARG A 171 -8.57 -6.01 17.51
C ARG A 171 -7.67 -6.97 16.73
N VAL A 172 -6.87 -7.75 17.48
CA VAL A 172 -5.94 -8.74 16.92
C VAL A 172 -5.93 -10.00 17.78
N ALA A 173 -5.67 -11.16 17.18
CA ALA A 173 -5.51 -12.40 17.93
C ALA A 173 -4.12 -12.45 18.63
N PRO A 174 -3.99 -13.13 19.77
CA PRO A 174 -2.74 -13.21 20.53
C PRO A 174 -1.56 -13.79 19.74
N GLU A 175 -1.84 -14.77 18.86
CA GLU A 175 -0.82 -15.44 18.05
C GLU A 175 -0.53 -14.78 16.72
N SER A 176 -1.15 -13.65 16.45
CA SER A 176 -1.11 -12.98 15.14
C SER A 176 0.08 -12.06 14.96
N PHE A 177 0.20 -11.58 13.75
CA PHE A 177 1.04 -10.45 13.40
C PHE A 177 0.23 -9.38 12.67
N VAL A 178 0.76 -8.17 12.64
CA VAL A 178 0.16 -7.03 11.95
C VAL A 178 1.20 -6.34 11.08
N PHE A 179 0.77 -5.81 9.96
CA PHE A 179 1.59 -4.91 9.16
C PHE A 179 1.41 -3.47 9.62
N LEU A 180 2.51 -2.74 9.66
CA LEU A 180 2.55 -1.35 10.06
C LEU A 180 3.29 -0.53 8.99
N PRO A 181 2.60 -0.17 7.90
CA PRO A 181 3.18 0.61 6.82
C PRO A 181 3.15 2.11 7.14
N PHE A 182 4.24 2.81 6.81
CA PHE A 182 4.33 4.27 6.93
C PHE A 182 5.29 4.85 5.89
N PHE A 183 5.12 6.11 5.58
CA PHE A 183 6.05 6.85 4.74
C PHE A 183 7.16 7.48 5.58
N ALA A 184 8.41 7.21 5.23
CA ALA A 184 9.57 7.84 5.86
C ALA A 184 10.26 8.77 4.88
N TYR A 185 10.64 9.94 5.37
CA TYR A 185 11.43 10.90 4.59
C TYR A 185 12.92 10.58 4.71
N SER A 186 13.69 10.95 3.69
CA SER A 186 15.14 10.80 3.70
C SER A 186 15.76 11.46 4.94
N ASN A 187 16.63 10.71 5.61
CA ASN A 187 17.28 11.07 6.88
C ASN A 187 16.32 11.16 8.09
N GLU A 188 15.07 10.72 7.98
CA GLU A 188 14.17 10.58 9.13
C GLU A 188 14.71 9.48 10.07
N ALA A 189 14.83 9.81 11.35
CA ALA A 189 15.13 8.81 12.37
C ALA A 189 13.88 8.01 12.70
N VAL A 190 13.92 6.70 12.46
CA VAL A 190 12.83 5.78 12.73
C VAL A 190 13.10 5.10 14.05
N ASN A 191 12.42 5.54 15.10
CA ASN A 191 12.51 4.98 16.44
C ASN A 191 11.15 4.37 16.79
N TYR A 192 11.17 3.12 17.23
CA TYR A 192 9.97 2.41 17.68
C TYR A 192 9.85 2.50 19.18
N GLU A 193 8.68 2.85 19.64
CA GLU A 193 8.27 2.77 21.05
C GLU A 193 7.02 1.92 21.15
N VAL A 194 7.02 0.97 22.09
CA VAL A 194 5.89 0.09 22.34
C VAL A 194 5.40 0.32 23.76
N TYR A 195 4.14 0.63 23.89
CA TYR A 195 3.43 0.79 25.16
C TYR A 195 2.48 -0.40 25.29
N CYS A 196 2.60 -1.15 26.37
CA CYS A 196 1.81 -2.34 26.62
C CYS A 196 0.91 -2.16 27.84
N ASP A 197 -0.35 -2.56 27.72
CA ASP A 197 -1.27 -2.77 28.82
C ASP A 197 -1.41 -4.27 29.06
N TYR A 198 -1.28 -4.71 30.30
CA TYR A 198 -1.27 -6.12 30.64
C TYR A 198 -1.89 -6.41 32.01
N ILE A 199 -2.18 -7.69 32.25
CA ILE A 199 -2.60 -8.21 33.56
C ILE A 199 -1.50 -9.14 34.09
N SER A 200 -1.07 -8.89 35.33
CA SER A 200 -0.15 -9.77 36.06
C SER A 200 -0.65 -9.97 37.48
N GLY A 201 -0.75 -11.21 37.91
CA GLY A 201 -1.31 -11.54 39.24
C GLY A 201 -2.75 -11.01 39.47
N GLY A 202 -3.53 -10.83 38.43
CA GLY A 202 -4.90 -10.28 38.46
C GLY A 202 -4.98 -8.74 38.55
N LEU A 203 -3.86 -8.03 38.46
CA LEU A 203 -3.79 -6.56 38.47
C LEU A 203 -3.47 -6.02 37.10
N HIS A 204 -4.21 -5.00 36.69
CA HIS A 204 -3.91 -4.23 35.47
C HIS A 204 -2.68 -3.36 35.67
N SER A 205 -1.78 -3.39 34.74
CA SER A 205 -0.54 -2.63 34.76
C SER A 205 -0.11 -2.26 33.35
N HIS A 206 0.90 -1.41 33.24
CA HIS A 206 1.45 -0.98 31.94
C HIS A 206 2.97 -0.97 31.96
N CYS A 207 3.58 -1.18 30.84
CA CYS A 207 5.02 -0.99 30.63
C CYS A 207 5.27 -0.37 29.25
N TRP A 208 6.48 0.11 29.06
CA TRP A 208 6.92 0.57 27.74
C TRP A 208 8.37 0.17 27.51
N PHE A 209 8.73 -0.03 26.25
CA PHE A 209 10.11 -0.31 25.84
C PHE A 209 10.39 0.25 24.44
N ALA A 210 11.68 0.48 24.14
CA ALA A 210 12.11 0.72 22.79
C ALA A 210 11.82 -0.54 21.98
N GLY A 211 11.11 -0.41 20.86
CA GLY A 211 10.60 -1.56 20.12
C GLY A 211 11.67 -2.52 19.64
N PRO A 212 11.28 -3.71 19.15
CA PRO A 212 12.17 -4.80 18.77
C PRO A 212 13.12 -4.43 17.63
N TYR A 213 12.85 -3.34 16.94
CA TYR A 213 13.65 -2.88 15.82
C TYR A 213 14.65 -1.84 16.28
N GLN A 214 15.91 -2.03 15.87
CA GLN A 214 16.96 -1.05 16.14
C GLN A 214 16.60 0.30 15.52
N GLN A 215 17.08 1.37 16.15
CA GLN A 215 17.00 2.71 15.58
C GLN A 215 17.56 2.69 14.15
N MET A 216 16.75 3.10 13.21
CA MET A 216 17.12 3.16 11.79
C MET A 216 17.00 4.59 11.29
N THR A 217 17.74 4.90 10.26
CA THR A 217 17.60 6.16 9.54
C THR A 217 17.21 5.84 8.10
N ALA A 218 16.11 6.43 7.64
CA ALA A 218 15.67 6.24 6.27
C ALA A 218 16.72 6.80 5.29
N SER A 219 17.18 5.98 4.36
CA SER A 219 18.19 6.35 3.37
C SER A 219 17.63 7.18 2.21
N SER A 220 16.32 7.09 1.98
CA SER A 220 15.59 7.77 0.92
C SER A 220 14.12 7.93 1.30
N ASP A 221 13.43 8.85 0.65
CA ASP A 221 11.98 8.95 0.72
C ASP A 221 11.36 7.63 0.24
N GLY A 222 10.38 7.11 0.99
CA GLY A 222 9.73 5.86 0.61
C GLY A 222 8.83 5.29 1.68
N VAL A 223 8.12 4.21 1.31
CA VAL A 223 7.26 3.47 2.23
C VAL A 223 8.03 2.33 2.87
N TRP A 224 7.90 2.24 4.17
CA TRP A 224 8.44 1.19 5.02
C TRP A 224 7.29 0.40 5.61
N THR A 225 7.39 -0.92 5.58
CA THR A 225 6.41 -1.80 6.23
C THR A 225 7.13 -2.65 7.25
N HIS A 226 6.67 -2.60 8.49
CA HIS A 226 7.16 -3.47 9.55
C HIS A 226 6.09 -4.49 9.92
N THR A 227 6.53 -5.72 10.14
CA THR A 227 5.69 -6.79 10.66
C THR A 227 5.87 -6.86 12.18
N ILE A 228 4.80 -6.70 12.93
CA ILE A 228 4.78 -6.74 14.38
C ILE A 228 4.11 -8.03 14.82
N PHE A 229 4.84 -8.91 15.50
CA PHE A 229 4.33 -10.16 16.06
C PHE A 229 3.83 -9.95 17.48
N CYS A 230 2.55 -10.23 17.74
CA CYS A 230 1.94 -10.03 19.05
C CYS A 230 2.66 -10.86 20.16
N LYS A 231 3.06 -12.10 19.84
CA LYS A 231 3.85 -12.94 20.75
C LYS A 231 5.20 -12.34 21.11
N GLU A 232 5.87 -11.71 20.18
CA GLU A 232 7.17 -11.09 20.42
C GLU A 232 7.01 -9.86 21.33
N ILE A 233 5.95 -9.08 21.13
CA ILE A 233 5.61 -7.94 22.02
C ILE A 233 5.32 -8.47 23.43
N GLN A 234 4.53 -9.53 23.58
CA GLN A 234 4.26 -10.15 24.89
C GLN A 234 5.54 -10.62 25.55
N ARG A 235 6.40 -11.36 24.82
CA ARG A 235 7.68 -11.86 25.36
C ARG A 235 8.58 -10.73 25.84
N GLN A 236 8.70 -9.64 25.08
CA GLN A 236 9.52 -8.49 25.49
C GLN A 236 8.93 -7.76 26.69
N ALA A 237 7.62 -7.68 26.81
CA ALA A 237 6.97 -7.13 27.99
C ALA A 237 7.18 -8.03 29.21
N GLU A 238 7.15 -9.36 29.07
CA GLU A 238 7.49 -10.33 30.13
C GLU A 238 8.94 -10.18 30.59
N ASP A 239 9.88 -10.07 29.64
CA ASP A 239 11.30 -9.82 29.94
C ASP A 239 11.50 -8.52 30.72
N MET A 240 10.74 -7.47 30.39
CA MET A 240 10.80 -6.17 31.05
C MET A 240 10.22 -6.21 32.47
N VAL A 241 9.10 -6.91 32.64
CA VAL A 241 8.39 -7.03 33.94
C VAL A 241 9.06 -8.06 34.85
N GLY A 242 9.75 -9.03 34.29
CA GLY A 242 10.36 -10.15 35.01
C GLY A 242 9.35 -11.18 35.52
N ALA A 243 8.16 -11.24 34.95
CA ALA A 243 7.09 -12.15 35.29
C ALA A 243 6.22 -12.49 34.09
N GLU A 244 5.52 -13.60 34.11
CA GLU A 244 4.50 -13.96 33.15
C GLU A 244 3.35 -12.95 33.21
N ILE A 245 2.92 -12.46 32.03
CA ILE A 245 1.85 -11.48 31.91
C ILE A 245 0.81 -11.94 30.89
N GLU A 246 -0.37 -11.37 30.98
CA GLU A 246 -1.41 -11.42 29.95
C GLU A 246 -1.49 -10.08 29.27
N LEU A 247 -0.96 -9.98 28.04
CA LEU A 247 -1.05 -8.77 27.22
C LEU A 247 -2.51 -8.52 26.83
N THR A 248 -3.04 -7.33 27.12
CA THR A 248 -4.43 -6.95 26.80
C THR A 248 -4.50 -5.96 25.64
N ALA A 249 -3.51 -5.08 25.54
CA ALA A 249 -3.37 -4.16 24.43
C ALA A 249 -1.92 -3.70 24.28
N PHE A 250 -1.58 -3.21 23.11
CA PHE A 250 -0.32 -2.50 22.90
C PHE A 250 -0.49 -1.38 21.86
N THR A 251 0.30 -0.33 22.02
CA THR A 251 0.38 0.79 21.09
C THR A 251 1.80 0.90 20.59
N VAL A 252 1.95 0.91 19.27
CA VAL A 252 3.24 1.14 18.61
C VAL A 252 3.30 2.58 18.15
N ARG A 253 4.39 3.26 18.48
CA ARG A 253 4.69 4.62 18.01
C ARG A 253 5.95 4.64 17.16
N VAL A 254 5.91 5.45 16.09
CA VAL A 254 7.07 5.76 15.26
C VAL A 254 7.04 7.27 14.98
N GLY A 255 7.85 8.02 15.71
CA GLY A 255 7.75 9.48 15.73
C GLY A 255 6.36 9.93 16.21
N ASP A 256 5.66 10.73 15.42
CA ASP A 256 4.30 11.21 15.74
C ASP A 256 3.19 10.21 15.35
N ARG A 257 3.53 9.12 14.68
CA ARG A 257 2.58 8.07 14.26
C ARG A 257 2.29 7.13 15.42
N ALA A 258 1.02 6.78 15.61
CA ALA A 258 0.60 5.83 16.63
C ALA A 258 -0.47 4.87 16.09
N ALA A 259 -0.36 3.58 16.45
CA ALA A 259 -1.37 2.57 16.18
C ALA A 259 -1.57 1.69 17.41
N SER A 260 -2.82 1.40 17.76
CA SER A 260 -3.19 0.64 18.96
C SER A 260 -3.86 -0.69 18.58
N PHE A 261 -3.45 -1.74 19.24
CA PHE A 261 -3.91 -3.10 19.01
C PHE A 261 -4.46 -3.70 20.29
N PHE A 262 -5.71 -4.15 20.24
CA PHE A 262 -6.39 -4.79 21.36
C PHE A 262 -6.33 -6.30 21.19
N ILE A 263 -5.74 -6.99 22.14
CA ILE A 263 -5.65 -8.44 22.12
C ILE A 263 -7.01 -9.04 22.46
N ASP A 264 -7.62 -9.71 21.51
CA ASP A 264 -8.91 -10.37 21.68
C ASP A 264 -8.73 -11.89 21.54
N LYS A 265 -8.82 -12.60 22.65
CA LYS A 265 -8.71 -14.06 22.70
C LYS A 265 -9.83 -14.77 21.94
N SER A 266 -10.97 -14.12 21.75
CA SER A 266 -12.06 -14.70 20.96
C SER A 266 -11.72 -14.84 19.48
N LEU A 267 -10.70 -14.12 19.02
CA LEU A 267 -10.17 -14.22 17.66
C LEU A 267 -9.17 -15.39 17.49
N SER A 268 -8.74 -16.04 18.59
CA SER A 268 -7.88 -17.22 18.48
C SER A 268 -8.59 -18.33 17.69
N GLY A 269 -7.93 -18.80 16.64
CA GLY A 269 -8.49 -19.79 15.72
C GLY A 269 -9.42 -19.21 14.63
N THR A 270 -9.72 -17.90 14.65
CA THR A 270 -10.34 -17.26 13.50
C THR A 270 -9.29 -17.05 12.42
N ARG A 271 -9.74 -17.07 11.16
CA ARG A 271 -8.85 -16.88 10.02
C ARG A 271 -8.64 -15.39 9.77
N PRO A 272 -7.41 -14.86 9.84
CA PRO A 272 -7.11 -13.48 9.47
C PRO A 272 -7.11 -13.31 7.95
N PHE A 273 -7.45 -12.11 7.52
CA PHE A 273 -7.33 -11.68 6.15
C PHE A 273 -6.30 -10.57 6.04
N PHE A 274 -5.40 -10.72 5.08
CA PHE A 274 -4.38 -9.76 4.72
C PHE A 274 -4.70 -9.25 3.31
N PHE A 275 -4.52 -7.97 3.07
CA PHE A 275 -4.89 -7.38 1.79
C PHE A 275 -4.06 -6.13 1.50
N ARG A 276 -4.02 -5.73 0.24
CA ARG A 276 -3.46 -4.43 -0.11
C ARG A 276 -4.54 -3.36 0.06
N ASN A 277 -4.26 -2.38 0.92
CA ASN A 277 -5.19 -1.31 1.22
C ASN A 277 -5.17 -0.20 0.15
N CYS A 278 -5.90 0.90 0.37
CA CYS A 278 -5.99 2.01 -0.58
C CYS A 278 -4.66 2.70 -0.91
N PHE A 279 -3.60 2.47 -0.14
CA PHE A 279 -2.24 2.93 -0.44
C PHE A 279 -1.38 1.85 -1.13
N ASN A 280 -1.97 0.74 -1.55
CA ASN A 280 -1.28 -0.41 -2.13
C ASN A 280 -0.23 -1.06 -1.20
N VAL A 281 -0.39 -0.89 0.11
CA VAL A 281 0.46 -1.50 1.14
C VAL A 281 -0.26 -2.63 1.85
N PRO A 282 0.47 -3.62 2.40
CA PRO A 282 -0.14 -4.68 3.20
C PRO A 282 -0.84 -4.14 4.44
N ASP A 283 -2.04 -4.61 4.66
CA ASP A 283 -2.84 -4.38 5.87
C ASP A 283 -3.53 -5.68 6.29
N ASN A 284 -4.17 -5.70 7.44
CA ASN A 284 -4.80 -6.91 7.96
C ASN A 284 -6.09 -6.63 8.71
N LEU A 285 -7.00 -7.60 8.67
CA LEU A 285 -8.26 -7.60 9.40
C LEU A 285 -8.51 -8.96 10.04
N PHE A 286 -8.86 -8.93 11.34
CA PHE A 286 -9.40 -10.07 12.06
C PHE A 286 -10.89 -9.87 12.24
N VAL A 287 -11.69 -10.79 11.71
CA VAL A 287 -13.15 -10.70 11.79
C VAL A 287 -13.64 -11.68 12.85
N PRO A 288 -14.21 -11.21 13.97
CA PRO A 288 -14.92 -12.08 14.89
C PRO A 288 -16.19 -12.57 14.21
N ALA A 289 -16.18 -13.78 13.66
CA ALA A 289 -17.22 -14.25 12.79
C ALA A 289 -17.47 -15.73 12.90
N VAL A 290 -18.69 -16.12 12.52
CA VAL A 290 -19.02 -17.50 12.20
C VAL A 290 -18.74 -17.75 10.73
N THR A 291 -17.91 -18.76 10.44
CA THR A 291 -17.58 -19.17 9.08
C THR A 291 -18.28 -20.49 8.75
N THR A 292 -19.03 -20.51 7.65
CA THR A 292 -19.68 -21.72 7.13
C THR A 292 -19.02 -22.15 5.84
N ALA A 293 -18.39 -23.33 5.84
CA ALA A 293 -17.84 -23.92 4.63
C ALA A 293 -18.95 -24.60 3.81
N LYS A 294 -19.03 -24.28 2.54
CA LYS A 294 -19.95 -24.90 1.58
C LYS A 294 -19.14 -25.57 0.47
N THR A 295 -19.44 -26.84 0.21
CA THR A 295 -18.76 -27.59 -0.85
C THR A 295 -19.78 -27.95 -1.93
N LYS A 296 -19.57 -27.48 -3.14
CA LYS A 296 -20.34 -27.87 -4.33
C LYS A 296 -19.52 -28.84 -5.15
N VAL A 297 -20.14 -29.98 -5.50
CA VAL A 297 -19.53 -30.99 -6.34
C VAL A 297 -20.38 -31.15 -7.59
N ASP A 298 -19.84 -30.73 -8.72
CA ASP A 298 -20.44 -30.95 -10.02
C ASP A 298 -19.78 -32.18 -10.68
N ARG A 299 -20.60 -33.12 -11.14
CA ARG A 299 -20.14 -34.39 -11.71
C ARG A 299 -20.67 -34.55 -13.12
N SER A 300 -19.77 -34.92 -14.02
CA SER A 300 -20.11 -35.28 -15.40
C SER A 300 -20.32 -36.78 -15.53
N LEU A 301 -21.43 -37.15 -16.15
CA LEU A 301 -21.83 -38.54 -16.34
C LEU A 301 -21.57 -38.99 -17.78
N ALA A 302 -20.90 -40.12 -17.97
CA ALA A 302 -20.83 -40.81 -19.24
C ALA A 302 -21.62 -42.12 -19.20
N VAL A 303 -22.23 -42.49 -20.33
CA VAL A 303 -22.91 -43.76 -20.51
C VAL A 303 -22.04 -44.63 -21.46
N LEU A 304 -21.54 -45.71 -20.91
CA LEU A 304 -20.74 -46.68 -21.63
C LEU A 304 -21.55 -48.00 -21.77
N GLY A 305 -22.20 -48.20 -22.94
CA GLY A 305 -23.12 -49.30 -23.11
C GLY A 305 -24.34 -49.16 -22.22
N SER A 306 -24.54 -50.09 -21.30
CA SER A 306 -25.65 -50.09 -20.34
C SER A 306 -25.28 -49.55 -18.96
N VAL A 307 -24.07 -49.07 -18.78
CA VAL A 307 -23.56 -48.62 -17.48
C VAL A 307 -23.28 -47.10 -17.52
N SER A 308 -23.83 -46.37 -16.53
CA SER A 308 -23.56 -44.97 -16.32
C SER A 308 -22.39 -44.83 -15.34
N GLN A 309 -21.39 -44.06 -15.69
CA GLN A 309 -20.22 -43.81 -14.85
C GLN A 309 -19.83 -42.34 -14.84
N PHE A 310 -19.43 -41.83 -13.68
CA PHE A 310 -18.85 -40.50 -13.58
C PHE A 310 -17.44 -40.50 -14.14
N TYR A 311 -17.15 -39.63 -15.11
CA TYR A 311 -15.82 -39.48 -15.69
C TYR A 311 -15.09 -38.22 -15.24
N ASP A 312 -15.84 -37.21 -14.76
CA ASP A 312 -15.27 -35.98 -14.25
C ASP A 312 -16.03 -35.48 -13.01
N ALA A 313 -15.38 -34.75 -12.14
CA ALA A 313 -15.97 -34.03 -11.04
C ALA A 313 -15.17 -32.78 -10.72
N THR A 314 -15.82 -31.65 -10.71
CA THR A 314 -15.27 -30.40 -10.16
C THR A 314 -15.79 -30.22 -8.75
N CYS A 315 -14.93 -29.76 -7.86
CA CYS A 315 -15.26 -29.47 -6.48
C CYS A 315 -14.91 -28.02 -6.17
N GLU A 316 -15.90 -27.23 -5.86
CA GLU A 316 -15.73 -25.85 -5.44
C GLU A 316 -16.06 -25.74 -3.95
N GLN A 317 -15.12 -25.16 -3.19
CA GLN A 317 -15.33 -24.87 -1.78
C GLN A 317 -15.37 -23.36 -1.57
N THR A 318 -16.48 -22.90 -1.01
CA THR A 318 -16.71 -21.50 -0.64
C THR A 318 -16.91 -21.38 0.86
N PHE A 319 -16.55 -20.24 1.41
CA PHE A 319 -16.66 -19.94 2.83
C PHE A 319 -17.51 -18.69 3.00
N GLU A 320 -18.64 -18.84 3.65
CA GLU A 320 -19.51 -17.72 3.99
C GLU A 320 -19.17 -17.25 5.40
N VAL A 321 -18.87 -15.97 5.55
CA VAL A 321 -18.48 -15.32 6.80
C VAL A 321 -19.58 -14.34 7.20
N GLN A 322 -20.03 -14.44 8.43
CA GLN A 322 -20.93 -13.46 9.03
C GLN A 322 -20.31 -12.97 10.33
N SER A 323 -19.98 -11.67 10.38
CA SER A 323 -19.31 -11.09 11.54
C SER A 323 -20.26 -10.93 12.73
N ALA A 324 -19.67 -10.91 13.91
CA ALA A 324 -20.25 -10.26 15.08
C ALA A 324 -20.05 -8.73 14.97
N GLY A 325 -20.34 -7.97 16.01
CA GLY A 325 -20.17 -6.52 16.02
C GLY A 325 -18.73 -6.09 15.76
N LEU A 326 -18.57 -5.16 14.82
CA LEU A 326 -17.30 -4.52 14.46
C LEU A 326 -17.29 -3.07 14.88
N THR A 327 -16.11 -2.51 15.12
CA THR A 327 -15.93 -1.07 15.26
C THR A 327 -16.06 -0.39 13.89
N ALA A 328 -16.25 0.94 13.86
CA ALA A 328 -16.30 1.70 12.61
C ALA A 328 -14.96 1.57 11.84
N ASP A 329 -13.85 1.58 12.55
CA ASP A 329 -12.51 1.41 11.96
C ASP A 329 -12.34 0.02 11.33
N GLU A 330 -12.79 -1.04 12.00
CA GLU A 330 -12.75 -2.41 11.48
C GLU A 330 -13.68 -2.59 10.26
N CYS A 331 -14.84 -1.90 10.23
CA CYS A 331 -15.69 -1.87 9.04
C CYS A 331 -15.01 -1.16 7.88
N SER A 332 -14.34 -0.05 8.13
CA SER A 332 -13.56 0.67 7.10
C SER A 332 -12.45 -0.20 6.52
N LEU A 333 -11.76 -0.98 7.35
CA LEU A 333 -10.79 -1.99 6.88
C LEU A 333 -11.45 -3.09 6.05
N ALA A 334 -12.63 -3.58 6.48
CA ALA A 334 -13.37 -4.59 5.72
C ALA A 334 -13.78 -4.08 4.34
N GLU A 335 -14.24 -2.83 4.23
CA GLU A 335 -14.56 -2.21 2.95
C GLU A 335 -13.35 -2.08 2.04
N GLN A 336 -12.17 -1.74 2.59
CA GLN A 336 -10.93 -1.76 1.82
C GLN A 336 -10.55 -3.16 1.35
N MET A 337 -10.69 -4.16 2.22
CA MET A 337 -10.48 -5.56 1.86
C MET A 337 -11.39 -6.00 0.70
N PHE A 338 -12.67 -5.61 0.72
CA PHE A 338 -13.62 -5.95 -0.35
C PHE A 338 -13.30 -5.29 -1.69
N CYS A 339 -12.65 -4.12 -1.67
CA CYS A 339 -12.21 -3.42 -2.86
C CYS A 339 -10.80 -3.83 -3.33
N SER A 340 -10.07 -4.62 -2.52
CA SER A 340 -8.71 -5.03 -2.83
C SER A 340 -8.66 -6.13 -3.89
N ASP A 341 -7.73 -5.99 -4.85
CA ASP A 341 -7.45 -7.03 -5.85
C ASP A 341 -6.54 -8.14 -5.30
N ASP A 342 -5.85 -7.92 -4.19
CA ASP A 342 -4.91 -8.88 -3.59
C ASP A 342 -5.28 -9.10 -2.12
N VAL A 343 -6.13 -10.11 -1.89
CA VAL A 343 -6.52 -10.57 -0.56
C VAL A 343 -5.92 -11.93 -0.30
N ARG A 344 -5.35 -12.12 0.87
CA ARG A 344 -4.62 -13.33 1.25
C ARG A 344 -4.97 -13.79 2.67
N THR A 345 -4.63 -15.05 2.96
CA THR A 345 -4.81 -15.65 4.28
C THR A 345 -3.66 -16.62 4.56
N PRO A 346 -3.30 -16.91 5.81
CA PRO A 346 -2.25 -17.88 6.10
C PRO A 346 -2.57 -19.28 5.59
N TYR A 347 -1.53 -20.02 5.23
CA TYR A 347 -1.64 -21.47 5.02
C TYR A 347 -1.86 -22.16 6.36
N GLU A 348 -2.64 -23.23 6.40
CA GLU A 348 -2.90 -24.00 7.63
C GLU A 348 -1.64 -24.68 8.21
N SER A 349 -0.64 -24.94 7.39
CA SER A 349 0.56 -25.71 7.72
C SER A 349 1.88 -24.97 7.53
N ALA A 350 1.86 -23.72 7.07
CA ALA A 350 3.09 -22.96 6.89
C ALA A 350 3.42 -22.17 8.16
N PRO A 351 4.70 -22.04 8.51
CA PRO A 351 5.11 -21.09 9.55
C PRO A 351 4.74 -19.69 9.07
N ASP A 352 4.17 -18.91 9.98
CA ASP A 352 3.80 -17.54 9.72
C ASP A 352 5.05 -16.69 9.94
N ASP A 353 5.74 -16.38 8.84
CA ASP A 353 6.99 -15.59 8.84
C ASP A 353 6.75 -14.09 8.70
N GLY A 354 5.46 -13.68 8.58
CA GLY A 354 5.08 -12.28 8.43
C GLY A 354 5.40 -11.70 7.05
N ASP A 355 5.64 -12.55 6.04
CA ASP A 355 5.78 -12.12 4.65
C ASP A 355 4.41 -12.15 3.95
N PHE A 356 3.98 -11.00 3.45
CA PHE A 356 2.72 -10.88 2.73
C PHE A 356 2.68 -11.79 1.49
N ASP A 357 3.78 -11.87 0.76
CA ASP A 357 3.83 -12.64 -0.48
C ASP A 357 3.86 -14.17 -0.25
N ALA A 358 4.21 -14.60 0.94
CA ALA A 358 4.14 -16.02 1.35
C ALA A 358 2.72 -16.46 1.72
N LEU A 359 1.77 -15.53 1.89
CA LEU A 359 0.38 -15.84 2.23
C LEU A 359 -0.40 -16.38 1.03
N ARG A 360 -1.42 -17.17 1.32
CA ARG A 360 -2.27 -17.82 0.30
C ARG A 360 -3.30 -16.85 -0.27
N PRO A 361 -3.37 -16.66 -1.60
CA PRO A 361 -4.35 -15.78 -2.21
C PRO A 361 -5.77 -16.35 -2.12
N VAL A 362 -6.73 -15.45 -1.88
CA VAL A 362 -8.16 -15.72 -1.83
C VAL A 362 -8.94 -14.74 -2.68
N LEU A 363 -10.14 -15.12 -3.08
CA LEU A 363 -11.06 -14.27 -3.84
C LEU A 363 -12.29 -14.00 -2.97
N ILE A 364 -12.63 -12.74 -2.77
CA ILE A 364 -13.91 -12.32 -2.22
C ILE A 364 -14.92 -12.29 -3.36
N THR A 365 -15.95 -13.13 -3.29
CA THR A 365 -16.91 -13.32 -4.39
C THR A 365 -18.22 -12.56 -4.18
N ASP A 366 -18.53 -12.23 -2.95
CA ASP A 366 -19.71 -11.47 -2.57
C ASP A 366 -19.43 -10.80 -1.22
N SER A 367 -19.86 -9.55 -1.03
CA SER A 367 -19.63 -8.82 0.20
C SER A 367 -20.73 -7.79 0.46
N THR A 368 -21.04 -7.59 1.73
CA THR A 368 -21.98 -6.57 2.22
C THR A 368 -21.46 -6.04 3.55
N SER A 369 -21.43 -4.71 3.70
CA SER A 369 -21.17 -4.04 4.97
C SER A 369 -22.42 -3.29 5.41
N GLU A 370 -22.79 -3.41 6.68
CA GLU A 370 -23.88 -2.68 7.30
C GLU A 370 -23.31 -1.82 8.43
N ILE A 371 -23.18 -0.54 8.17
CA ILE A 371 -22.73 0.46 9.15
C ILE A 371 -23.98 1.21 9.62
N ALA A 372 -24.29 1.09 10.91
CA ALA A 372 -25.47 1.71 11.48
C ALA A 372 -25.14 3.10 12.06
N ASP A 373 -26.01 4.07 11.81
CA ASP A 373 -25.96 5.39 12.47
C ASP A 373 -26.37 5.31 13.95
N ASP A 374 -27.05 4.22 14.32
CA ASP A 374 -27.54 4.00 15.66
C ASP A 374 -26.46 3.30 16.51
N PRO A 375 -25.94 3.93 17.57
CA PRO A 375 -24.88 3.32 18.40
C PRO A 375 -25.34 2.06 19.15
N GLU A 376 -26.64 1.76 19.21
CA GLU A 376 -27.16 0.54 19.80
C GLU A 376 -27.14 -0.64 18.82
N LYS A 377 -26.97 -0.39 17.52
CA LYS A 377 -26.86 -1.43 16.49
C LYS A 377 -25.41 -1.74 16.19
N PRO A 378 -25.00 -3.00 16.26
CA PRO A 378 -23.64 -3.37 15.88
C PRO A 378 -23.45 -3.20 14.36
N ASN A 379 -22.31 -2.65 13.98
CA ASN A 379 -21.86 -2.73 12.60
C ASN A 379 -21.52 -4.17 12.26
N THR A 380 -21.91 -4.65 11.10
CA THR A 380 -21.67 -6.04 10.68
C THR A 380 -21.20 -6.11 9.23
N VAL A 381 -20.43 -7.15 8.94
CA VAL A 381 -20.05 -7.47 7.56
C VAL A 381 -20.40 -8.92 7.26
N LYS A 382 -20.82 -9.15 6.05
CA LYS A 382 -21.07 -10.48 5.52
C LYS A 382 -20.37 -10.61 4.18
N PHE A 383 -19.61 -11.69 3.99
CA PHE A 383 -18.93 -11.93 2.73
C PHE A 383 -18.72 -13.41 2.47
N THR A 384 -18.56 -13.74 1.20
CA THR A 384 -18.21 -15.08 0.74
C THR A 384 -16.85 -15.03 0.08
N TRP A 385 -15.99 -15.98 0.42
CA TRP A 385 -14.67 -16.09 -0.17
C TRP A 385 -14.34 -17.52 -0.58
N ARG A 386 -13.37 -17.68 -1.44
CA ARG A 386 -12.77 -18.96 -1.82
C ARG A 386 -11.28 -18.81 -2.05
N TYR A 387 -10.56 -19.91 -2.06
CA TYR A 387 -9.16 -19.88 -2.49
C TYR A 387 -9.07 -19.50 -3.97
N ALA A 388 -8.08 -18.67 -4.32
CA ALA A 388 -7.85 -18.27 -5.71
C ALA A 388 -7.34 -19.45 -6.56
N GLU A 389 -6.65 -20.39 -5.92
CA GLU A 389 -6.22 -21.63 -6.58
C GLU A 389 -7.44 -22.53 -6.85
N ASN A 390 -7.64 -22.90 -8.09
CA ASN A 390 -8.53 -24.00 -8.44
C ASN A 390 -7.87 -25.30 -7.99
N ARG A 391 -8.07 -25.68 -6.74
CA ARG A 391 -7.79 -27.04 -6.33
C ARG A 391 -8.84 -27.92 -6.99
N ILE A 392 -8.46 -28.59 -8.06
CA ILE A 392 -9.11 -29.86 -8.42
C ILE A 392 -9.06 -30.66 -7.12
N ALA A 393 -10.22 -31.02 -6.58
CA ALA A 393 -10.25 -31.83 -5.37
C ALA A 393 -9.31 -33.00 -5.59
N GLN A 394 -8.18 -33.01 -4.89
CA GLN A 394 -7.28 -34.13 -4.96
C GLN A 394 -8.03 -35.30 -4.39
N ARG A 395 -8.62 -36.09 -5.29
CA ARG A 395 -9.44 -37.27 -4.93
C ARG A 395 -8.64 -38.29 -4.17
N ASN A 396 -7.31 -38.14 -4.23
CA ASN A 396 -6.42 -39.09 -3.60
C ASN A 396 -5.14 -38.39 -3.15
N PRO A 397 -4.93 -38.10 -1.86
CA PRO A 397 -3.70 -37.53 -1.35
C PRO A 397 -2.49 -38.44 -1.60
N LEU A 398 -2.70 -39.70 -2.04
CA LEU A 398 -1.63 -40.65 -2.38
C LEU A 398 -1.34 -40.72 -3.88
N GLY A 399 -1.91 -39.84 -4.69
CA GLY A 399 -1.67 -39.86 -6.14
C GLY A 399 -2.22 -41.08 -6.90
N LEU A 400 -3.04 -41.91 -6.24
CA LEU A 400 -3.71 -43.03 -6.85
C LEU A 400 -4.97 -42.56 -7.55
N GLY A 401 -4.84 -41.80 -8.63
CA GLY A 401 -5.97 -41.43 -9.50
C GLY A 401 -6.55 -42.68 -10.18
N ILE A 402 -7.84 -42.61 -10.54
CA ILE A 402 -8.49 -43.67 -11.35
C ILE A 402 -7.81 -43.79 -12.74
N PHE A 403 -7.18 -42.69 -13.18
CA PHE A 403 -6.38 -42.64 -14.41
C PHE A 403 -4.91 -42.52 -14.03
N THR A 404 -4.19 -43.61 -14.07
CA THR A 404 -2.73 -43.63 -14.01
C THR A 404 -2.15 -43.27 -15.38
N GLU A 405 -0.91 -42.78 -15.42
CA GLU A 405 -0.21 -42.32 -16.64
C GLU A 405 -0.43 -43.11 -17.95
N PRO A 406 -0.65 -44.43 -17.95
CA PRO A 406 -0.93 -45.16 -19.18
C PRO A 406 -2.21 -44.76 -19.91
N TYR A 407 -3.19 -44.15 -19.23
CA TYR A 407 -4.47 -43.72 -19.81
C TYR A 407 -4.45 -42.36 -20.48
N ASP A 408 -3.52 -41.49 -20.09
CA ASP A 408 -3.35 -40.19 -20.71
C ASP A 408 -2.85 -40.25 -22.16
N PHE A 409 -2.21 -41.34 -22.54
CA PHE A 409 -1.69 -41.54 -23.90
C PHE A 409 -2.69 -42.17 -24.88
N THR A 410 -3.80 -42.72 -24.39
CA THR A 410 -4.81 -43.38 -25.23
C THR A 410 -5.92 -42.46 -25.74
N PHE A 411 -5.96 -41.23 -25.23
CA PHE A 411 -6.95 -40.18 -25.61
C PHE A 411 -6.32 -39.00 -26.36
N ARG A 412 -5.14 -39.17 -26.98
CA ARG A 412 -4.54 -38.21 -27.90
C ARG A 412 -4.91 -38.51 -29.35
#